data_a6feb6aa766b3c1965ad54860663c50f
#
_entry.id   a6feb6aa766b3c1965ad54860663c50f
#
_cell.length_a   1.000
_cell.length_b   1.000
_cell.length_c   1.000
_cell.angle_alpha   90.00
_cell.angle_beta   90.00
_cell.angle_gamma   90.00
#
_symmetry.space_group_name_H-M   'P 1'
#
loop_
_entity.id
_entity.type
_entity.pdbx_description
1 polymer ?
#
loop_
_entity_poly.entity_id
_entity_poly.type
_entity_poly.pdbx_seq_one_letter_code
_entity_poly.pdbx_strand_id
1 'polypeptide(L)'
;MSAATGLFGEHGVGGTSLQMIADAIGVTKAAVYHQFKTKDEIVIAVAQAELARVAAVLDSAVAQPDPMAAREVLLSGMVDLAIARRHLESALTSDPVLNRFFAQHEPFLTLMDRLYLVLLGEDSPDARLSGAMLTAAIGGAVMHPMLQGLDDAALRAQLLRLARRFLGLPG
;
A
#
# COMPACT_ATOMS: atom_id res chain seq x y z
N MET A 1 3.15 -15.78 0.78
CA MET A 1 2.63 -14.45 1.21
C MET A 1 1.28 -14.16 0.58
N SER A 2 1.06 -14.35 -0.72
CA SER A 2 -0.21 -14.09 -1.42
C SER A 2 -1.44 -14.78 -0.79
N ALA A 3 -1.32 -16.04 -0.38
CA ALA A 3 -2.40 -16.76 0.30
C ALA A 3 -2.80 -16.13 1.66
N ALA A 4 -1.81 -15.69 2.46
CA ALA A 4 -2.08 -15.02 3.73
C ALA A 4 -2.77 -13.68 3.50
N THR A 5 -2.31 -12.89 2.50
CA THR A 5 -2.94 -11.62 2.12
C THR A 5 -4.40 -11.82 1.70
N GLY A 6 -4.69 -12.83 0.86
CA GLY A 6 -6.06 -13.17 0.45
C GLY A 6 -6.96 -13.52 1.64
N LEU A 7 -6.48 -14.43 2.52
CA LEU A 7 -7.23 -14.83 3.71
C LEU A 7 -7.45 -13.67 4.69
N PHE A 8 -6.48 -12.79 4.85
CA PHE A 8 -6.65 -11.58 5.66
C PHE A 8 -7.69 -10.64 5.05
N GLY A 9 -7.73 -10.52 3.72
CA GLY A 9 -8.76 -9.74 3.02
C GLY A 9 -10.17 -10.30 3.20
N GLU A 10 -10.33 -11.62 3.14
CA GLU A 10 -11.63 -12.30 3.23
C GLU A 10 -12.16 -12.43 4.66
N HIS A 11 -11.28 -12.75 5.62
CA HIS A 11 -11.66 -13.12 6.98
C HIS A 11 -11.19 -12.15 8.06
N GLY A 12 -10.42 -11.14 7.68
CA GLY A 12 -9.70 -10.29 8.63
C GLY A 12 -8.50 -11.00 9.26
N VAL A 13 -7.57 -10.22 9.83
CA VAL A 13 -6.44 -10.78 10.58
C VAL A 13 -6.93 -11.59 11.79
N GLY A 14 -7.96 -11.09 12.51
CA GLY A 14 -8.57 -11.79 13.63
C GLY A 14 -9.16 -13.15 13.26
N GLY A 15 -9.90 -13.22 12.16
CA GLY A 15 -10.60 -14.42 11.68
C GLY A 15 -9.69 -15.43 10.96
N THR A 16 -8.48 -15.06 10.57
CA THR A 16 -7.55 -15.98 9.88
C THR A 16 -6.70 -16.75 10.89
N SER A 17 -6.55 -18.04 10.69
CA SER A 17 -5.69 -18.93 11.50
C SER A 17 -4.46 -19.41 10.72
N LEU A 18 -3.41 -19.83 11.45
CA LEU A 18 -2.24 -20.46 10.83
C LEU A 18 -2.61 -21.77 10.09
N GLN A 19 -3.65 -22.46 10.53
CA GLN A 19 -4.15 -23.65 9.84
C GLN A 19 -4.74 -23.27 8.49
N MET A 20 -5.60 -22.25 8.41
CA MET A 20 -6.16 -21.77 7.14
C MET A 20 -5.08 -21.39 6.14
N ILE A 21 -4.01 -20.71 6.62
CA ILE A 21 -2.87 -20.36 5.77
C ILE A 21 -2.14 -21.61 5.28
N ALA A 22 -1.90 -22.59 6.15
CA ALA A 22 -1.26 -23.86 5.80
C ALA A 22 -2.07 -24.62 4.74
N ASP A 23 -3.38 -24.73 4.94
CA ASP A 23 -4.29 -25.40 4.03
C ASP A 23 -4.31 -24.71 2.65
N ALA A 24 -4.35 -23.37 2.63
CA ALA A 24 -4.37 -22.60 1.39
C ALA A 24 -3.09 -22.72 0.54
N ILE A 25 -1.94 -23.04 1.15
CA ILE A 25 -0.68 -23.24 0.43
C ILE A 25 -0.26 -24.72 0.33
N GLY A 26 -1.10 -25.65 0.81
CA GLY A 26 -0.87 -27.09 0.69
C GLY A 26 0.28 -27.63 1.55
N VAL A 27 0.53 -27.01 2.72
CA VAL A 27 1.56 -27.47 3.66
C VAL A 27 0.97 -27.80 5.03
N THR A 28 1.78 -28.40 5.92
CA THR A 28 1.35 -28.65 7.28
C THR A 28 1.37 -27.39 8.12
N LYS A 29 0.49 -27.29 9.14
CA LYS A 29 0.54 -26.21 10.14
C LYS A 29 1.91 -26.10 10.81
N ALA A 30 2.58 -27.24 11.03
CA ALA A 30 3.92 -27.28 11.60
C ALA A 30 4.95 -26.58 10.70
N ALA A 31 4.84 -26.71 9.37
CA ALA A 31 5.72 -26.02 8.44
C ALA A 31 5.53 -24.49 8.49
N VAL A 32 4.27 -24.02 8.55
CA VAL A 32 3.99 -22.59 8.74
C VAL A 32 4.52 -22.11 10.08
N TYR A 33 4.29 -22.87 11.17
CA TYR A 33 4.75 -22.53 12.52
C TYR A 33 6.29 -22.53 12.65
N HIS A 34 6.97 -23.34 11.83
CA HIS A 34 8.43 -23.31 11.78
C HIS A 34 8.94 -21.98 11.23
N GLN A 35 8.28 -21.45 10.20
CA GLN A 35 8.65 -20.19 9.53
C GLN A 35 8.18 -18.96 10.32
N PHE A 36 6.95 -18.99 10.86
CA PHE A 36 6.30 -17.90 11.58
C PHE A 36 5.73 -18.42 12.90
N LYS A 37 6.23 -17.92 14.02
CA LYS A 37 5.81 -18.37 15.35
C LYS A 37 4.46 -17.78 15.76
N THR A 38 4.13 -16.62 15.21
CA THR A 38 2.89 -15.90 15.51
C THR A 38 2.20 -15.43 14.23
N LYS A 39 0.92 -15.13 14.35
CA LYS A 39 0.17 -14.48 13.26
C LYS A 39 0.67 -13.08 12.98
N ASP A 40 1.10 -12.36 14.01
CA ASP A 40 1.67 -11.01 13.88
C ASP A 40 2.93 -11.00 13.02
N GLU A 41 3.79 -12.02 13.12
CA GLU A 41 4.96 -12.16 12.23
C GLU A 41 4.54 -12.30 10.76
N ILE A 42 3.44 -13.00 10.47
CA ILE A 42 2.92 -13.11 9.09
C ILE A 42 2.36 -11.77 8.63
N VAL A 43 1.62 -11.07 9.49
CA VAL A 43 1.09 -9.73 9.21
C VAL A 43 2.22 -8.75 8.88
N ILE A 44 3.29 -8.75 9.69
CA ILE A 44 4.48 -7.93 9.45
C ILE A 44 5.17 -8.31 8.13
N ALA A 45 5.30 -9.60 7.84
CA ALA A 45 5.92 -10.06 6.60
C ALA A 45 5.09 -9.68 5.36
N VAL A 46 3.75 -9.69 5.45
CA VAL A 46 2.87 -9.16 4.41
C VAL A 46 3.10 -7.65 4.23
N ALA A 47 3.14 -6.89 5.32
CA ALA A 47 3.40 -5.45 5.27
C ALA A 47 4.76 -5.13 4.63
N GLN A 48 5.81 -5.86 4.99
CA GLN A 48 7.14 -5.69 4.41
C GLN A 48 7.16 -5.98 2.90
N ALA A 49 6.44 -7.01 2.44
CA ALA A 49 6.32 -7.31 1.00
C ALA A 49 5.61 -6.16 0.25
N GLU A 50 4.62 -5.53 0.88
CA GLU A 50 3.94 -4.38 0.30
C GLU A 50 4.83 -3.13 0.28
N LEU A 51 5.59 -2.87 1.34
CA LEU A 51 6.57 -1.78 1.34
C LEU A 51 7.63 -1.95 0.26
N ALA A 52 8.06 -3.18 -0.03
CA ALA A 52 9.00 -3.46 -1.12
C ALA A 52 8.42 -3.07 -2.49
N ARG A 53 7.11 -3.24 -2.71
CA ARG A 53 6.44 -2.80 -3.94
C ARG A 53 6.40 -1.27 -4.06
N VAL A 54 6.10 -0.59 -2.96
CA VAL A 54 6.15 0.89 -2.91
C VAL A 54 7.56 1.39 -3.17
N ALA A 55 8.58 0.77 -2.56
CA ALA A 55 9.98 1.11 -2.79
C ALA A 55 10.37 0.94 -4.27
N ALA A 56 9.96 -0.14 -4.93
CA ALA A 56 10.24 -0.35 -6.36
C ALA A 56 9.62 0.72 -7.26
N VAL A 57 8.41 1.20 -6.93
CA VAL A 57 7.78 2.33 -7.64
C VAL A 57 8.58 3.61 -7.42
N LEU A 58 8.99 3.89 -6.18
CA LEU A 58 9.83 5.05 -5.86
C LEU A 58 11.17 4.99 -6.59
N ASP A 59 11.85 3.86 -6.62
CA ASP A 59 13.12 3.69 -7.34
C ASP A 59 12.95 3.92 -8.84
N SER A 60 11.84 3.46 -9.43
CA SER A 60 11.50 3.73 -10.83
C SER A 60 11.25 5.21 -11.10
N ALA A 61 10.67 5.92 -10.15
CA ALA A 61 10.44 7.36 -10.23
C ALA A 61 11.76 8.15 -10.12
N VAL A 62 12.60 7.81 -9.15
CA VAL A 62 13.91 8.47 -8.94
C VAL A 62 14.86 8.28 -10.12
N ALA A 63 14.71 7.19 -10.88
CA ALA A 63 15.48 6.94 -12.09
C ALA A 63 15.09 7.84 -13.28
N GLN A 64 14.03 8.65 -13.17
CA GLN A 64 13.60 9.54 -14.25
C GLN A 64 14.55 10.75 -14.37
N PRO A 65 14.74 11.26 -15.62
CA PRO A 65 15.73 12.33 -15.87
C PRO A 65 15.33 13.70 -15.32
N ASP A 66 14.03 13.92 -15.10
CA ASP A 66 13.53 15.19 -14.61
C ASP A 66 12.48 15.04 -13.49
N PRO A 67 12.32 16.04 -12.62
CA PRO A 67 11.41 15.97 -11.48
C PRO A 67 9.93 15.78 -11.87
N MET A 68 9.50 16.31 -13.02
CA MET A 68 8.11 16.20 -13.45
C MET A 68 7.81 14.75 -13.88
N ALA A 69 8.70 14.12 -14.67
CA ALA A 69 8.60 12.72 -15.04
C ALA A 69 8.66 11.81 -13.81
N ALA A 70 9.52 12.14 -12.83
CA ALA A 70 9.58 11.40 -11.56
C ALA A 70 8.23 11.44 -10.81
N ARG A 71 7.61 12.62 -10.69
CA ARG A 71 6.30 12.77 -10.06
C ARG A 71 5.21 11.97 -10.77
N GLU A 72 5.17 12.00 -12.10
CA GLU A 72 4.19 11.27 -12.90
C GLU A 72 4.35 9.76 -12.76
N VAL A 73 5.58 9.25 -12.80
CA VAL A 73 5.87 7.82 -12.61
C VAL A 73 5.47 7.39 -11.19
N LEU A 74 5.83 8.17 -10.17
CA LEU A 74 5.48 7.87 -8.79
C LEU A 74 3.96 7.87 -8.59
N LEU A 75 3.28 8.94 -9.02
CA LEU A 75 1.83 9.06 -8.89
C LEU A 75 1.09 7.91 -9.58
N SER A 76 1.47 7.61 -10.83
CA SER A 76 0.87 6.52 -11.60
C SER A 76 1.07 5.18 -10.89
N GLY A 77 2.30 4.88 -10.48
CA GLY A 77 2.62 3.63 -9.80
C GLY A 77 1.89 3.47 -8.45
N MET A 78 1.75 4.56 -7.67
CA MET A 78 1.00 4.53 -6.41
C MET A 78 -0.50 4.27 -6.64
N VAL A 79 -1.09 4.88 -7.67
CA VAL A 79 -2.49 4.61 -8.05
C VAL A 79 -2.65 3.16 -8.53
N ASP A 80 -1.72 2.65 -9.33
CA ASP A 80 -1.74 1.26 -9.82
C ASP A 80 -1.62 0.26 -8.66
N LEU A 81 -0.74 0.51 -7.70
CA LEU A 81 -0.64 -0.31 -6.49
C LEU A 81 -1.93 -0.27 -5.66
N ALA A 82 -2.54 0.90 -5.49
CA ALA A 82 -3.79 1.03 -4.75
C ALA A 82 -4.94 0.25 -5.43
N ILE A 83 -5.07 0.34 -6.75
CA ILE A 83 -6.09 -0.40 -7.51
C ILE A 83 -5.87 -1.90 -7.45
N ALA A 84 -4.62 -2.36 -7.61
CA ALA A 84 -4.29 -3.78 -7.50
C ALA A 84 -4.67 -4.39 -6.14
N ARG A 85 -4.78 -3.57 -5.11
CA ARG A 85 -5.18 -3.96 -3.74
C ARG A 85 -6.67 -3.84 -3.46
N ARG A 86 -7.44 -3.23 -4.35
CA ARG A 86 -8.87 -2.91 -4.15
C ARG A 86 -9.69 -4.06 -3.59
N HIS A 87 -9.35 -5.29 -3.95
CA HIS A 87 -10.05 -6.50 -3.54
C HIS A 87 -9.43 -7.22 -2.34
N LEU A 88 -8.31 -6.71 -1.79
CA LEU A 88 -7.51 -7.43 -0.80
C LEU A 88 -7.52 -6.84 0.62
N GLU A 89 -8.02 -5.61 0.86
CA GLU A 89 -7.44 -4.83 1.96
C GLU A 89 -8.34 -4.11 2.95
N SER A 90 -9.63 -4.35 3.01
CA SER A 90 -10.43 -3.69 4.08
C SER A 90 -9.98 -4.10 5.49
N ALA A 91 -9.43 -5.30 5.65
CA ALA A 91 -9.08 -5.88 6.94
C ALA A 91 -7.68 -5.52 7.45
N LEU A 92 -6.72 -5.26 6.54
CA LEU A 92 -5.34 -4.96 6.95
C LEU A 92 -5.14 -3.49 7.34
N THR A 93 -5.83 -2.56 6.68
CA THR A 93 -5.62 -1.12 6.85
C THR A 93 -5.96 -0.61 8.25
N SER A 94 -6.84 -1.30 8.98
CA SER A 94 -7.27 -0.92 10.34
C SER A 94 -6.70 -1.83 11.42
N ASP A 95 -5.78 -2.74 11.09
CA ASP A 95 -5.23 -3.68 12.06
C ASP A 95 -4.28 -3.00 13.05
N PRO A 96 -4.50 -3.14 14.38
CA PRO A 96 -3.67 -2.50 15.40
C PRO A 96 -2.19 -2.93 15.37
N VAL A 97 -1.89 -4.16 14.91
CA VAL A 97 -0.53 -4.67 14.78
C VAL A 97 0.20 -3.91 13.70
N LEU A 98 -0.44 -3.71 12.53
CA LEU A 98 0.13 -2.94 11.43
C LEU A 98 0.32 -1.47 11.79
N ASN A 99 -0.66 -0.85 12.43
CA ASN A 99 -0.54 0.55 12.85
C ASN A 99 0.64 0.76 13.79
N ARG A 100 0.84 -0.14 14.76
CA ARG A 100 2.00 -0.10 15.66
C ARG A 100 3.30 -0.37 14.93
N PHE A 101 3.32 -1.34 14.02
CA PHE A 101 4.48 -1.66 13.21
C PHE A 101 4.92 -0.44 12.40
N PHE A 102 4.02 0.17 11.63
CA PHE A 102 4.35 1.32 10.79
C PHE A 102 4.81 2.54 11.59
N ALA A 103 4.19 2.81 12.75
CA ALA A 103 4.56 3.94 13.60
C ALA A 103 5.99 3.86 14.16
N GLN A 104 6.58 2.66 14.22
CA GLN A 104 7.90 2.41 14.82
C GLN A 104 8.93 1.86 13.83
N HIS A 105 8.53 1.64 12.56
CA HIS A 105 9.39 1.01 11.57
C HIS A 105 10.16 2.08 10.78
N GLU A 106 11.40 2.36 11.20
CA GLU A 106 12.27 3.36 10.56
C GLU A 106 12.34 3.24 9.02
N PRO A 107 12.48 2.02 8.42
CA PRO A 107 12.47 1.91 6.96
C PRO A 107 11.18 2.39 6.31
N PHE A 108 10.02 2.25 6.98
CA PHE A 108 8.76 2.78 6.48
C PHE A 108 8.74 4.31 6.53
N LEU A 109 9.16 4.91 7.65
CA LEU A 109 9.19 6.36 7.81
C LEU A 109 10.13 6.99 6.79
N THR A 110 11.33 6.43 6.62
CA THR A 110 12.29 6.87 5.60
C THR A 110 11.74 6.74 4.17
N LEU A 111 11.04 5.65 3.87
CA LEU A 111 10.40 5.44 2.56
C LEU A 111 9.33 6.50 2.30
N MET A 112 8.50 6.81 3.30
CA MET A 112 7.46 7.84 3.18
C MET A 112 8.05 9.25 3.01
N ASP A 113 9.07 9.61 3.76
CA ASP A 113 9.76 10.90 3.61
C ASP A 113 10.33 11.06 2.19
N ARG A 114 11.01 10.05 1.66
CA ARG A 114 11.54 10.05 0.28
C ARG A 114 10.42 10.14 -0.76
N LEU A 115 9.33 9.39 -0.56
CA LEU A 115 8.17 9.41 -1.46
C LEU A 115 7.54 10.79 -1.50
N TYR A 116 7.32 11.41 -0.34
CA TYR A 116 6.74 12.76 -0.27
C TYR A 116 7.66 13.80 -0.86
N LEU A 117 8.96 13.71 -0.64
CA LEU A 117 9.94 14.60 -1.26
C LEU A 117 9.89 14.54 -2.79
N VAL A 118 9.82 13.36 -3.39
CA VAL A 118 9.69 13.21 -4.85
C VAL A 118 8.34 13.76 -5.32
N LEU A 119 7.25 13.47 -4.60
CA LEU A 119 5.89 13.81 -5.02
C LEU A 119 5.61 15.31 -4.92
N LEU A 120 6.06 15.96 -3.85
CA LEU A 120 5.78 17.37 -3.55
C LEU A 120 6.95 18.31 -3.96
N GLY A 121 8.17 17.79 -4.05
CA GLY A 121 9.35 18.54 -4.45
C GLY A 121 9.98 19.38 -3.35
N GLU A 122 9.48 19.28 -2.11
CA GLU A 122 10.00 19.99 -0.94
C GLU A 122 9.87 19.13 0.31
N ASP A 123 10.72 19.39 1.30
CA ASP A 123 10.67 18.81 2.63
C ASP A 123 10.19 19.85 3.63
N SER A 124 8.88 19.94 3.80
CA SER A 124 8.25 20.84 4.76
C SER A 124 7.14 20.10 5.54
N PRO A 125 6.71 20.59 6.72
CA PRO A 125 5.56 20.03 7.43
C PRO A 125 4.29 20.00 6.58
N ASP A 126 4.06 21.03 5.78
CA ASP A 126 2.90 21.12 4.89
C ASP A 126 2.99 20.12 3.73
N ALA A 127 4.18 19.92 3.17
CA ALA A 127 4.39 18.88 2.15
C ALA A 127 4.14 17.47 2.72
N ARG A 128 4.67 17.18 3.91
CA ARG A 128 4.41 15.88 4.57
C ARG A 128 2.93 15.65 4.83
N LEU A 129 2.20 16.67 5.31
CA LEU A 129 0.76 16.59 5.51
C LEU A 129 0.02 16.38 4.17
N SER A 130 0.37 17.15 3.14
CA SER A 130 -0.21 17.02 1.80
C SER A 130 0.03 15.63 1.19
N GLY A 131 1.24 15.10 1.32
CA GLY A 131 1.58 13.74 0.89
C GLY A 131 0.79 12.67 1.63
N ALA A 132 0.67 12.79 2.96
CA ALA A 132 -0.12 11.89 3.79
C ALA A 132 -1.61 11.95 3.43
N MET A 133 -2.16 13.15 3.23
CA MET A 133 -3.55 13.33 2.80
C MET A 133 -3.80 12.71 1.43
N LEU A 134 -2.92 12.93 0.46
CA LEU A 134 -3.07 12.38 -0.89
C LEU A 134 -3.00 10.85 -0.90
N THR A 135 -2.01 10.27 -0.23
CA THR A 135 -1.87 8.80 -0.17
C THR A 135 -3.04 8.15 0.56
N ALA A 136 -3.51 8.77 1.66
CA ALA A 136 -4.71 8.32 2.38
C ALA A 136 -5.98 8.45 1.52
N ALA A 137 -6.12 9.54 0.75
CA ALA A 137 -7.26 9.74 -0.14
C ALA A 137 -7.29 8.72 -1.28
N ILE A 138 -6.14 8.41 -1.91
CA ILE A 138 -6.06 7.38 -2.95
C ILE A 138 -6.42 6.01 -2.36
N GLY A 139 -5.80 5.62 -1.24
CA GLY A 139 -6.07 4.35 -0.56
C GLY A 139 -7.54 4.23 -0.12
N GLY A 140 -8.10 5.27 0.50
CA GLY A 140 -9.49 5.30 0.93
C GLY A 140 -10.49 5.26 -0.23
N ALA A 141 -10.19 5.94 -1.35
CA ALA A 141 -11.07 5.96 -2.51
C ALA A 141 -11.22 4.57 -3.15
N VAL A 142 -10.12 3.82 -3.34
CA VAL A 142 -10.18 2.48 -3.95
C VAL A 142 -10.99 1.49 -3.12
N MET A 143 -11.08 1.72 -1.80
CA MET A 143 -11.83 0.89 -0.85
C MET A 143 -13.28 1.36 -0.64
N HIS A 144 -13.63 2.56 -1.14
CA HIS A 144 -14.88 3.19 -0.80
C HIS A 144 -16.09 2.44 -1.41
N PRO A 145 -17.12 2.07 -0.63
CA PRO A 145 -18.25 1.28 -1.10
C PRO A 145 -18.99 1.89 -2.31
N MET A 146 -19.12 3.23 -2.36
CA MET A 146 -19.77 3.94 -3.46
C MET A 146 -19.01 3.83 -4.79
N LEU A 147 -17.73 3.46 -4.78
CA LEU A 147 -16.88 3.36 -5.96
C LEU A 147 -16.64 1.91 -6.42
N GLN A 148 -17.22 0.93 -5.72
CA GLN A 148 -17.08 -0.49 -6.05
C GLN A 148 -17.67 -0.87 -7.43
N GLY A 149 -18.63 -0.09 -7.93
CA GLY A 149 -19.23 -0.31 -9.26
C GLY A 149 -18.41 0.24 -10.43
N LEU A 150 -17.35 1.02 -10.18
CA LEU A 150 -16.46 1.49 -11.23
C LEU A 150 -15.50 0.38 -11.65
N ASP A 151 -15.24 0.25 -12.95
CA ASP A 151 -14.14 -0.57 -13.43
C ASP A 151 -12.79 0.07 -13.09
N ASP A 152 -11.74 -0.76 -13.05
CA ASP A 152 -10.41 -0.34 -12.61
C ASP A 152 -9.80 0.74 -13.53
N ALA A 153 -10.08 0.70 -14.83
CA ALA A 153 -9.55 1.69 -15.77
C ALA A 153 -10.21 3.06 -15.57
N ALA A 154 -11.54 3.09 -15.37
CA ALA A 154 -12.27 4.32 -15.07
C ALA A 154 -11.84 4.90 -13.72
N LEU A 155 -11.71 4.08 -12.69
CA LEU A 155 -11.24 4.50 -11.36
C LEU A 155 -9.81 5.07 -11.44
N ARG A 156 -8.90 4.37 -12.13
CA ARG A 156 -7.53 4.82 -12.37
C ARG A 156 -7.48 6.21 -13.02
N ALA A 157 -8.21 6.38 -14.12
CA ALA A 157 -8.23 7.65 -14.84
C ALA A 157 -8.75 8.81 -13.96
N GLN A 158 -9.78 8.56 -13.15
CA GLN A 158 -10.33 9.56 -12.25
C GLN A 158 -9.38 9.90 -11.10
N LEU A 159 -8.75 8.89 -10.48
CA LEU A 159 -7.77 9.09 -9.41
C LEU A 159 -6.57 9.90 -9.90
N LEU A 160 -6.00 9.53 -11.05
CA LEU A 160 -4.88 10.27 -11.64
C LEU A 160 -5.25 11.72 -11.94
N ARG A 161 -6.42 11.96 -12.54
CA ARG A 161 -6.88 13.32 -12.85
C ARG A 161 -7.05 14.18 -11.58
N LEU A 162 -7.64 13.62 -10.52
CA LEU A 162 -7.86 14.35 -9.27
C LEU A 162 -6.54 14.57 -8.52
N ALA A 163 -5.67 13.58 -8.47
CA ALA A 163 -4.38 13.68 -7.82
C ALA A 163 -3.44 14.69 -8.53
N ARG A 164 -3.42 14.72 -9.89
CA ARG A 164 -2.70 15.76 -10.65
C ARG A 164 -3.19 17.16 -10.29
N ARG A 165 -4.51 17.36 -10.22
CA ARG A 165 -5.07 18.66 -9.80
C ARG A 165 -4.66 19.02 -8.37
N PHE A 166 -4.64 18.06 -7.45
CA PHE A 166 -4.19 18.28 -6.07
C PHE A 166 -2.72 18.70 -6.02
N LEU A 167 -1.87 18.08 -6.85
CA LEU A 167 -0.44 18.38 -6.94
C LEU A 167 -0.10 19.59 -7.83
N GLY A 168 -1.08 20.22 -8.48
CA GLY A 168 -0.84 21.29 -9.44
C GLY A 168 -0.10 20.85 -10.71
N LEU A 169 -0.20 19.56 -11.06
CA LEU A 169 0.42 19.00 -12.27
C LEU A 169 -0.47 19.27 -13.49
N PRO A 170 0.15 19.41 -14.69
CA PRO A 170 -0.62 19.56 -15.93
C PRO A 170 -1.55 18.36 -16.15
N GLY A 171 -2.75 18.62 -16.70
CA GLY A 171 -3.77 17.63 -16.96
C GLY A 171 -3.50 16.80 -18.21
#